data_2e44d0158f83a2bbff3645fa030b5c8a
#
_entry.id   2e44d0158f83a2bbff3645fa030b5c8a
#
_cell.length_a   1.000
_cell.length_b   1.000
_cell.length_c   1.000
_cell.angle_alpha   90.00
_cell.angle_beta   90.00
_cell.angle_gamma   90.00
#
_symmetry.space_group_name_H-M   'P 1'
#
loop_
_entity.id
_entity.type
_entity.pdbx_description
1 polymer ?
#
loop_
_entity_poly.entity_id
_entity_poly.type
_entity_poly.pdbx_seq_one_letter_code
_entity_poly.pdbx_strand_id
1 'polypeptide(L)'
;MTMAITKETATELNIDRYGFVRQRDITTIMEDGTVLAETYHIINYAPGADISKAHPLVKQHAPLVWTPELVAATKARIKGIIK
;
A
#
# COMPACT_ATOMS: atom_id res chain seq x y z
N MET A 1 38.79 2.11 8.17
CA MET A 1 37.74 1.10 8.00
C MET A 1 36.52 1.74 7.38
N THR A 2 36.03 1.21 6.28
CA THR A 2 34.90 1.76 5.59
C THR A 2 33.63 1.10 6.12
N MET A 3 32.69 1.89 6.62
CA MET A 3 31.40 1.37 7.06
C MET A 3 30.47 1.27 5.85
N ALA A 4 29.89 0.10 5.66
CA ALA A 4 28.94 -0.13 4.57
C ALA A 4 27.52 0.16 5.04
N ILE A 5 26.97 1.27 4.57
CA ILE A 5 25.58 1.62 4.85
C ILE A 5 24.77 1.23 3.63
N THR A 6 23.75 0.39 3.85
CA THR A 6 22.86 -0.05 2.81
C THR A 6 21.43 0.38 3.12
N LYS A 7 20.66 0.61 2.07
CA LYS A 7 19.25 0.96 2.18
C LYS A 7 18.45 -0.06 1.38
N GLU A 8 17.52 -0.70 2.04
CA GLU A 8 16.63 -1.65 1.40
C GLU A 8 15.21 -1.14 1.48
N THR A 9 14.47 -1.28 0.39
CA THR A 9 13.07 -0.88 0.32
C THR A 9 12.25 -2.08 -0.07
N ALA A 10 11.21 -2.36 0.69
CA ALA A 10 10.26 -3.42 0.40
C ALA A 10 8.85 -2.85 0.40
N THR A 11 7.98 -3.43 -0.43
CA THR A 11 6.59 -3.01 -0.51
C THR A 11 5.70 -4.20 -0.19
N GLU A 12 4.79 -4.02 0.75
CA GLU A 12 3.80 -5.02 1.11
C GLU A 12 2.41 -4.52 0.76
N LEU A 13 1.55 -5.41 0.29
CA LEU A 13 0.15 -5.10 0.05
C LEU A 13 -0.72 -5.93 0.98
N ASN A 14 -1.74 -5.30 1.51
CA ASN A 14 -2.77 -5.96 2.29
C ASN A 14 -4.13 -5.53 1.74
N ILE A 15 -4.95 -6.51 1.38
CA ILE A 15 -6.29 -6.24 0.85
C ILE A 15 -7.28 -6.79 1.86
N ASP A 16 -8.13 -5.91 2.41
CA ASP A 16 -9.11 -6.35 3.38
C ASP A 16 -10.37 -6.91 2.71
N ARG A 17 -11.31 -7.40 3.52
CA ARG A 17 -12.52 -8.01 3.01
C ARG A 17 -13.46 -7.05 2.29
N TYR A 18 -13.22 -5.74 2.45
CA TYR A 18 -14.02 -4.72 1.76
C TYR A 18 -13.33 -4.22 0.50
N GLY A 19 -12.17 -4.78 0.15
CA GLY A 19 -11.44 -4.40 -1.05
C GLY A 19 -10.52 -3.21 -0.89
N PHE A 20 -10.36 -2.68 0.32
CA PHE A 20 -9.39 -1.61 0.54
C PHE A 20 -7.98 -2.16 0.44
N VAL A 21 -7.15 -1.50 -0.35
CA VAL A 21 -5.76 -1.90 -0.54
C VAL A 21 -4.87 -1.01 0.32
N ARG A 22 -4.07 -1.62 1.18
CA ARG A 22 -3.07 -0.91 1.97
C ARG A 22 -1.71 -1.25 1.42
N GLN A 23 -0.99 -0.23 0.98
CA GLN A 23 0.40 -0.34 0.57
C GLN A 23 1.28 0.11 1.72
N ARG A 24 2.21 -0.73 2.14
CA ARG A 24 3.17 -0.37 3.16
C ARG A 24 4.56 -0.44 2.56
N ASP A 25 5.21 0.70 2.46
CA ASP A 25 6.58 0.80 2.01
C ASP A 25 7.49 0.81 3.24
N ILE A 26 8.39 -0.16 3.30
CA ILE A 26 9.31 -0.32 4.42
C ILE A 26 10.70 0.03 3.92
N THR A 27 11.31 1.04 4.54
CA THR A 27 12.69 1.41 4.24
C THR A 27 13.55 1.01 5.43
N THR A 28 14.51 0.14 5.18
CA THR A 28 15.43 -0.36 6.20
C THR A 28 16.82 0.18 5.90
N ILE A 29 17.42 0.84 6.88
CA ILE A 29 18.79 1.33 6.79
C ILE A 29 19.66 0.45 7.67
N MET A 30 20.69 -0.15 7.06
CA MET A 30 21.56 -1.07 7.74
C MET A 30 23.02 -0.63 7.63
N GLU A 31 23.79 -0.96 8.65
CA GLU A 31 25.24 -0.76 8.66
C GLU A 31 25.88 -2.08 9.04
N ASP A 32 26.72 -2.62 8.13
CA ASP A 32 27.41 -3.89 8.32
C ASP A 32 26.47 -5.02 8.76
N GLY A 33 25.29 -5.10 8.16
CA GLY A 33 24.30 -6.12 8.47
C GLY A 33 23.43 -5.83 9.69
N THR A 34 23.67 -4.73 10.38
CA THR A 34 22.88 -4.33 11.55
C THR A 34 21.87 -3.28 11.17
N VAL A 35 20.62 -3.50 11.56
CA VAL A 35 19.54 -2.54 11.27
C VAL A 35 19.70 -1.31 12.18
N LEU A 36 19.90 -0.16 11.56
CA LEU A 36 20.02 1.11 12.27
C LEU A 36 18.67 1.81 12.42
N ALA A 37 17.86 1.76 11.38
CA ALA A 37 16.58 2.44 11.37
C ALA A 37 15.64 1.73 10.42
N GLU A 38 14.35 1.82 10.70
CA GLU A 38 13.32 1.27 9.84
C GLU A 38 12.15 2.25 9.81
N THR A 39 11.74 2.67 8.63
CA THR A 39 10.65 3.62 8.47
C THR A 39 9.55 3.01 7.62
N TYR A 40 8.32 3.43 7.87
CA TYR A 40 7.16 2.92 7.17
C TYR A 40 6.39 4.07 6.55
N HIS A 41 5.94 3.86 5.32
CA HIS A 41 5.03 4.78 4.65
C HIS A 41 3.81 4.00 4.22
N ILE A 42 2.64 4.40 4.70
CA ILE A 42 1.40 3.67 4.45
C ILE A 42 0.49 4.50 3.58
N ILE A 43 0.02 3.89 2.49
CA ILE A 43 -0.93 4.49 1.57
C ILE A 43 -2.14 3.56 1.49
N ASN A 44 -3.33 4.12 1.68
CA ASN A 44 -4.57 3.36 1.58
C ASN A 44 -5.34 3.76 0.33
N TYR A 45 -5.84 2.76 -0.38
CA TYR A 45 -6.66 2.97 -1.58
C TYR A 45 -8.04 2.35 -1.35
N ALA A 46 -9.09 3.14 -1.53
CA ALA A 46 -10.45 2.63 -1.50
C ALA A 46 -10.80 2.03 -2.87
N PRO A 47 -11.72 1.05 -2.93
CA PRO A 47 -12.17 0.51 -4.20
C PRO A 47 -12.66 1.63 -5.14
N GLY A 48 -12.17 1.63 -6.38
CA GLY A 48 -12.50 2.66 -7.36
C GLY A 48 -11.59 3.88 -7.32
N ALA A 49 -10.60 3.93 -6.43
CA ALA A 49 -9.65 5.04 -6.37
C ALA A 49 -8.77 5.08 -7.62
N ASP A 50 -8.25 6.26 -7.94
CA ASP A 50 -7.31 6.42 -9.04
C ASP A 50 -5.95 5.84 -8.62
N ILE A 51 -5.56 4.75 -9.30
CA ILE A 51 -4.29 4.08 -9.04
C ILE A 51 -3.30 4.24 -10.17
N SER A 52 -3.54 5.21 -11.08
CA SER A 52 -2.69 5.39 -12.25
C SER A 52 -1.23 5.69 -11.89
N LYS A 53 -1.01 6.32 -10.74
CA LYS A 53 0.34 6.64 -10.23
C LYS A 53 0.76 5.76 -9.08
N ALA A 54 0.00 4.71 -8.80
CA ALA A 54 0.30 3.82 -7.70
C ALA A 54 1.46 2.87 -8.02
N HIS A 55 1.98 2.24 -6.99
CA HIS A 55 3.01 1.21 -7.15
C HIS A 55 2.51 0.11 -8.10
N PRO A 56 3.39 -0.49 -8.92
CA PRO A 56 3.00 -1.54 -9.85
C PRO A 56 2.23 -2.70 -9.22
N LEU A 57 2.55 -3.06 -7.98
CA LEU A 57 1.82 -4.11 -7.27
C LEU A 57 0.35 -3.73 -7.05
N VAL A 58 0.08 -2.47 -6.72
CA VAL A 58 -1.30 -1.99 -6.56
C VAL A 58 -2.03 -2.06 -7.89
N LYS A 59 -1.40 -1.59 -8.96
CA LYS A 59 -2.00 -1.62 -10.30
C LYS A 59 -2.29 -3.05 -10.76
N GLN A 60 -1.47 -4.00 -10.35
CA GLN A 60 -1.62 -5.39 -10.74
C GLN A 60 -2.71 -6.11 -9.95
N HIS A 61 -2.82 -5.85 -8.66
CA HIS A 61 -3.70 -6.61 -7.78
C HIS A 61 -5.06 -5.95 -7.51
N ALA A 62 -5.11 -4.63 -7.44
CA ALA A 62 -6.36 -3.94 -7.14
C ALA A 62 -7.48 -4.24 -8.14
N PRO A 63 -7.23 -4.22 -9.47
CA PRO A 63 -8.31 -4.52 -10.43
C PRO A 63 -8.87 -5.93 -10.31
N LEU A 64 -8.10 -6.87 -9.77
CA LEU A 64 -8.56 -8.25 -9.58
C LEU A 64 -9.61 -8.34 -8.47
N VAL A 65 -9.57 -7.43 -7.51
CA VAL A 65 -10.47 -7.40 -6.36
C VAL A 65 -11.60 -6.40 -6.56
N TRP A 66 -11.33 -5.29 -7.23
CA TRP A 66 -12.28 -4.20 -7.39
C TRP A 66 -13.27 -4.49 -8.52
N THR A 67 -14.29 -5.28 -8.20
CA THR A 67 -15.40 -5.50 -9.14
C THR A 67 -16.31 -4.28 -9.16
N PRO A 68 -17.10 -4.08 -10.24
CA PRO A 68 -18.05 -2.96 -10.27
C PRO A 68 -19.00 -2.97 -9.08
N GLU A 69 -19.43 -4.13 -8.63
CA GLU A 69 -20.33 -4.27 -7.49
C GLU A 69 -19.66 -3.82 -6.20
N LEU A 70 -18.40 -4.21 -6.00
CA LEU A 70 -17.65 -3.81 -4.81
C LEU A 70 -17.40 -2.30 -4.79
N VAL A 71 -17.06 -1.73 -5.94
CA VAL A 71 -16.84 -0.30 -6.06
C VAL A 71 -18.12 0.47 -5.74
N ALA A 72 -19.25 0.01 -6.29
CA ALA A 72 -20.54 0.63 -6.03
C ALA A 72 -20.95 0.55 -4.56
N ALA A 73 -20.73 -0.62 -3.94
CA ALA A 73 -21.02 -0.81 -2.52
C ALA A 73 -20.17 0.09 -1.64
N THR A 74 -18.90 0.26 -1.98
CA THR A 74 -18.00 1.14 -1.23
C THR A 74 -18.42 2.59 -1.34
N LYS A 75 -18.78 3.06 -2.53
CA LYS A 75 -19.27 4.43 -2.73
C LYS A 75 -20.54 4.70 -1.94
N ALA A 76 -21.46 3.74 -1.93
CA ALA A 76 -22.70 3.87 -1.17
C ALA A 76 -22.42 3.94 0.34
N ARG A 77 -21.48 3.15 0.83
CA ARG A 77 -21.10 3.14 2.24
C ARG A 77 -20.45 4.46 2.66
N ILE A 78 -19.53 4.96 1.85
CA ILE A 78 -18.86 6.24 2.11
C ILE A 78 -19.88 7.37 2.11
N LYS A 79 -20.78 7.36 1.14
CA LYS A 79 -21.84 8.37 1.04
C LYS A 79 -22.74 8.35 2.26
N GLY A 80 -23.02 7.16 2.80
CA GLY A 80 -23.82 7.04 4.01
C GLY A 80 -23.11 7.56 5.26
N ILE A 81 -21.77 7.55 5.27
CA ILE A 81 -20.97 8.04 6.40
C ILE A 81 -20.82 9.56 6.36
N ILE A 82 -20.80 10.15 5.19
CA ILE A 82 -20.50 11.58 5.00
C ILE A 82 -21.78 12.44 4.99
N LYS A 83 -22.78 12.07 5.62
CA LYS A 83 -24.01 12.86 5.65
C LYS A 83 -23.80 14.26 6.20
#